data_d6bb97a0d9ba378835a3dc4d13d28d12
#
_entry.id   d6bb97a0d9ba378835a3dc4d13d28d12
#
_cell.length_a   1.000
_cell.length_b   1.000
_cell.length_c   1.000
_cell.angle_alpha   90.00
_cell.angle_beta   90.00
_cell.angle_gamma   90.00
#
_symmetry.space_group_name_H-M   'P 1'
#
loop_
_entity.id
_entity.type
_entity.pdbx_description
1 polymer ?
#
loop_
_entity_poly.entity_id
_entity_poly.type
_entity_poly.pdbx_seq_one_letter_code
_entity_poly.pdbx_strand_id
1 'polypeptide(L)'
;MESYDKNYDRYTFMGVEPEELISSVGQSLVITKADGSREVRNGNPLDLLKEYYSEFEIKNDHAELNFSGGLVGQLGYDFIRYSEVLPDNNPDEIGIETIQMMLMTKFLMIDHVAETMTAVILEADDADGKARALKEADVMIQEARKNRGQASEFQFHRDGKSFISPTAWKNTAKR
;
A
#
# COMPACT_ATOMS: atom_id res chain seq x y z
N MET A 1 5.60 7.45 -1.03
CA MET A 1 5.46 8.17 0.25
C MET A 1 6.81 8.76 0.55
N GLU A 2 6.94 10.06 0.40
CA GLU A 2 8.14 10.82 0.73
C GLU A 2 7.85 11.62 1.99
N SER A 3 8.70 11.57 2.97
CA SER A 3 8.70 12.36 4.16
C SER A 3 9.93 13.29 4.11
N TYR A 4 9.84 14.52 4.61
CA TYR A 4 10.87 15.56 4.45
C TYR A 4 11.73 15.82 5.70
N ASP A 5 11.64 15.00 6.72
CA ASP A 5 12.46 15.14 7.92
C ASP A 5 13.74 14.29 7.82
N LYS A 6 14.90 14.90 7.79
CA LYS A 6 16.21 14.23 7.64
C LYS A 6 16.49 13.13 8.66
N ASN A 7 15.73 13.07 9.76
CA ASN A 7 15.86 12.02 10.77
C ASN A 7 14.86 10.88 10.60
N TYR A 8 13.76 11.10 9.85
CA TYR A 8 12.67 10.13 9.66
C TYR A 8 12.50 9.68 8.22
N ASP A 9 13.13 10.34 7.25
CA ASP A 9 12.87 10.24 5.81
C ASP A 9 13.96 9.47 5.08
N ARG A 10 14.46 8.44 5.72
CA ARG A 10 15.58 7.68 5.17
C ARG A 10 15.20 6.86 3.95
N TYR A 11 13.97 6.36 3.88
CA TYR A 11 13.59 5.38 2.86
C TYR A 11 12.42 5.85 2.00
N THR A 12 12.51 5.62 0.70
CA THR A 12 11.38 5.67 -0.23
C THR A 12 11.10 4.26 -0.72
N PHE A 13 9.82 3.85 -0.69
CA PHE A 13 9.35 2.58 -1.23
C PHE A 13 8.51 2.84 -2.46
N MET A 14 8.82 2.14 -3.55
CA MET A 14 8.09 2.21 -4.82
C MET A 14 7.71 0.81 -5.26
N GLY A 15 6.42 0.52 -5.30
CA GLY A 15 5.86 -0.72 -5.79
C GLY A 15 4.85 -0.46 -6.88
N VAL A 16 4.75 -1.38 -7.81
CA VAL A 16 3.75 -1.44 -8.87
C VAL A 16 3.20 -2.85 -8.95
N GLU A 17 1.97 -2.98 -9.47
CA GLU A 17 1.36 -4.30 -9.70
C GLU A 17 1.33 -5.14 -8.41
N PRO A 18 0.51 -4.75 -7.42
CA PRO A 18 0.34 -5.54 -6.21
C PRO A 18 -0.15 -6.95 -6.57
N GLU A 19 0.27 -7.95 -5.80
CA GLU A 19 -0.16 -9.34 -6.00
C GLU A 19 -1.67 -9.49 -5.82
N GLU A 20 -2.20 -8.87 -4.79
CA GLU A 20 -3.63 -8.85 -4.48
C GLU A 20 -4.05 -7.48 -3.94
N LEU A 21 -5.31 -7.13 -4.19
CA LEU A 21 -6.00 -6.00 -3.56
C LEU A 21 -7.04 -6.52 -2.59
N ILE A 22 -7.03 -6.02 -1.37
CA ILE A 22 -7.93 -6.45 -0.30
C ILE A 22 -8.79 -5.26 0.12
N SER A 23 -10.11 -5.42 0.09
CA SER A 23 -11.03 -4.38 0.53
C SER A 23 -12.17 -4.93 1.39
N SER A 24 -12.72 -4.09 2.27
CA SER A 24 -13.94 -4.44 3.02
C SER A 24 -15.18 -3.92 2.32
N VAL A 25 -16.19 -4.76 2.20
CA VAL A 25 -17.52 -4.39 1.69
C VAL A 25 -18.57 -4.90 2.68
N GLY A 26 -19.13 -4.00 3.48
CA GLY A 26 -20.05 -4.37 4.55
C GLY A 26 -19.42 -5.35 5.55
N GLN A 27 -20.01 -6.53 5.70
CA GLN A 27 -19.51 -7.61 6.54
C GLN A 27 -18.77 -8.68 5.71
N SER A 28 -17.94 -8.23 4.77
CA SER A 28 -17.16 -9.13 3.91
C SER A 28 -15.79 -8.54 3.62
N LEU A 29 -14.82 -9.42 3.42
CA LEU A 29 -13.51 -9.10 2.87
C LEU A 29 -13.48 -9.58 1.43
N VAL A 30 -13.11 -8.70 0.50
CA VAL A 30 -12.98 -8.99 -0.92
C VAL A 30 -11.50 -8.97 -1.28
N ILE A 31 -11.00 -10.08 -1.79
CA ILE A 31 -9.62 -10.24 -2.26
C ILE A 31 -9.68 -10.30 -3.79
N THR A 32 -9.03 -9.35 -4.45
CA THR A 32 -8.95 -9.29 -5.91
C THR A 32 -7.51 -9.59 -6.34
N LYS A 33 -7.33 -10.67 -7.10
CA LYS A 33 -6.02 -11.11 -7.61
C LYS A 33 -5.60 -10.33 -8.84
N ALA A 34 -4.32 -10.41 -9.19
CA ALA A 34 -3.77 -9.75 -10.37
C ALA A 34 -4.45 -10.14 -11.70
N ASP A 35 -5.01 -11.36 -11.81
CA ASP A 35 -5.78 -11.83 -12.96
C ASP A 35 -7.22 -11.29 -13.02
N GLY A 36 -7.63 -10.48 -12.02
CA GLY A 36 -8.97 -9.94 -11.87
C GLY A 36 -9.97 -10.88 -11.20
N SER A 37 -9.58 -12.09 -10.86
CA SER A 37 -10.44 -13.01 -10.09
C SER A 37 -10.68 -12.47 -8.69
N ARG A 38 -11.86 -12.76 -8.13
CA ARG A 38 -12.27 -12.28 -6.82
C ARG A 38 -12.66 -13.40 -5.91
N GLU A 39 -12.15 -13.38 -4.69
CA GLU A 39 -12.57 -14.19 -3.57
C GLU A 39 -13.32 -13.31 -2.58
N VAL A 40 -14.46 -13.77 -2.07
CA VAL A 40 -15.25 -13.06 -1.07
C VAL A 40 -15.36 -13.94 0.18
N ARG A 41 -14.85 -13.43 1.28
CA ARG A 41 -14.97 -14.06 2.61
C ARG A 41 -16.01 -13.28 3.41
N ASN A 42 -17.02 -13.96 3.95
CA ASN A 42 -18.09 -13.35 4.73
C ASN A 42 -17.81 -13.48 6.22
N GLY A 43 -17.96 -12.39 6.96
CA GLY A 43 -17.72 -12.32 8.40
C GLY A 43 -17.21 -10.95 8.81
N ASN A 44 -16.73 -10.83 10.04
CA ASN A 44 -16.14 -9.57 10.50
C ASN A 44 -14.85 -9.27 9.70
N PRO A 45 -14.79 -8.15 8.96
CA PRO A 45 -13.64 -7.85 8.09
C PRO A 45 -12.30 -7.75 8.81
N LEU A 46 -12.27 -7.34 10.09
CA LEU A 46 -11.04 -7.32 10.89
C LEU A 46 -10.52 -8.73 11.17
N ASP A 47 -11.41 -9.64 11.54
CA ASP A 47 -11.02 -11.02 11.84
C ASP A 47 -10.60 -11.75 10.57
N LEU A 48 -11.33 -11.52 9.47
CA LEU A 48 -10.97 -12.05 8.15
C LEU A 48 -9.64 -11.52 7.64
N LEU A 49 -9.31 -10.25 7.91
CA LEU A 49 -8.01 -9.68 7.55
C LEU A 49 -6.87 -10.32 8.35
N LYS A 50 -7.09 -10.57 9.65
CA LYS A 50 -6.12 -11.29 10.50
C LYS A 50 -5.92 -12.73 10.01
N GLU A 51 -7.01 -13.44 9.69
CA GLU A 51 -6.97 -14.79 9.14
C GLU A 51 -6.17 -14.80 7.82
N TYR A 52 -6.53 -13.92 6.88
CA TYR A 52 -5.82 -13.77 5.62
C TYR A 52 -4.32 -13.53 5.83
N TYR A 53 -3.95 -12.60 6.71
CA TYR A 53 -2.54 -12.30 6.96
C TYR A 53 -1.79 -13.47 7.61
N SER A 54 -2.48 -14.30 8.40
CA SER A 54 -1.90 -15.49 9.03
C SER A 54 -1.58 -16.63 8.05
N GLU A 55 -2.11 -16.57 6.82
CA GLU A 55 -1.80 -17.53 5.75
C GLU A 55 -0.38 -17.35 5.20
N PHE A 56 0.26 -16.20 5.48
CA PHE A 56 1.60 -15.86 5.03
C PHE A 56 2.62 -15.95 6.16
N GLU A 57 3.70 -16.68 5.92
CA GLU A 57 4.90 -16.66 6.76
C GLU A 57 6.01 -15.95 5.99
N ILE A 58 6.18 -14.64 6.27
CA ILE A 58 7.24 -13.86 5.64
C ILE A 58 8.53 -14.06 6.45
N LYS A 59 9.50 -14.75 5.88
CA LYS A 59 10.84 -14.87 6.44
C LYS A 59 11.71 -13.74 5.91
N ASN A 60 12.33 -13.01 6.82
CA ASN A 60 13.28 -11.96 6.48
C ASN A 60 14.66 -12.32 7.04
N ASP A 61 15.55 -12.80 6.17
CA ASP A 61 16.93 -13.11 6.51
C ASP A 61 17.85 -11.87 6.44
N HIS A 62 17.30 -10.70 6.08
CA HIS A 62 18.01 -9.44 5.90
C HIS A 62 17.59 -8.43 6.98
N ALA A 63 18.26 -8.47 8.12
CA ALA A 63 17.94 -7.60 9.27
C ALA A 63 18.08 -6.10 8.98
N GLU A 64 18.79 -5.73 7.91
CA GLU A 64 18.94 -4.35 7.44
C GLU A 64 17.70 -3.80 6.70
N LEU A 65 16.77 -4.67 6.29
CA LEU A 65 15.54 -4.25 5.62
C LEU A 65 14.48 -3.87 6.67
N ASN A 66 14.11 -2.59 6.72
CA ASN A 66 13.04 -2.11 7.61
C ASN A 66 11.63 -2.53 7.16
N PHE A 67 11.48 -2.89 5.89
CA PHE A 67 10.24 -3.41 5.32
C PHE A 67 10.57 -4.51 4.32
N SER A 68 9.94 -5.65 4.49
CA SER A 68 10.22 -6.86 3.68
C SER A 68 9.05 -7.25 2.77
N GLY A 69 8.03 -6.41 2.68
CA GLY A 69 6.79 -6.71 1.96
C GLY A 69 5.64 -7.01 2.92
N GLY A 70 4.49 -7.35 2.36
CA GLY A 70 3.26 -7.62 3.10
C GLY A 70 2.14 -6.63 2.74
N LEU A 71 1.26 -6.36 3.68
CA LEU A 71 0.09 -5.51 3.45
C LEU A 71 0.44 -4.02 3.60
N VAL A 72 0.14 -3.26 2.57
CA VAL A 72 0.28 -1.80 2.53
C VAL A 72 -1.05 -1.19 2.12
N GLY A 73 -1.51 -0.17 2.83
CA GLY A 73 -2.78 0.48 2.48
C GLY A 73 -3.31 1.37 3.58
N GLN A 74 -4.63 1.44 3.67
CA GLN A 74 -5.31 2.27 4.66
C GLN A 74 -6.35 1.48 5.45
N LEU A 75 -6.49 1.86 6.71
CA LEU A 75 -7.63 1.56 7.56
C LEU A 75 -8.36 2.88 7.79
N GLY A 76 -9.61 2.98 7.32
CA GLY A 76 -10.45 4.15 7.52
C GLY A 76 -10.77 4.36 9.00
N TYR A 77 -11.25 5.55 9.35
CA TYR A 77 -11.62 5.87 10.73
C TYR A 77 -12.66 4.91 11.30
N ASP A 78 -13.64 4.51 10.48
CA ASP A 78 -14.70 3.58 10.86
C ASP A 78 -14.27 2.12 11.05
N PHE A 79 -12.99 1.81 10.87
CA PHE A 79 -12.41 0.50 11.19
C PHE A 79 -12.68 0.06 12.63
N ILE A 80 -12.78 1.03 13.56
CA ILE A 80 -13.13 0.76 14.97
C ILE A 80 -14.48 0.05 15.12
N ARG A 81 -15.41 0.23 14.18
CA ARG A 81 -16.76 -0.40 14.20
C ARG A 81 -16.71 -1.91 14.01
N TYR A 82 -15.59 -2.47 13.56
CA TYR A 82 -15.42 -3.92 13.49
C TYR A 82 -15.10 -4.54 14.85
N SER A 83 -14.68 -3.74 15.83
CA SER A 83 -14.37 -4.19 17.19
C SER A 83 -15.33 -3.60 18.24
N GLU A 84 -15.96 -2.47 17.98
CA GLU A 84 -16.78 -1.73 18.93
C GLU A 84 -18.19 -1.47 18.39
N VAL A 85 -19.19 -1.48 19.28
CA VAL A 85 -20.56 -1.10 18.93
C VAL A 85 -20.70 0.42 19.05
N LEU A 86 -20.66 1.10 17.93
CA LEU A 86 -20.78 2.56 17.86
C LEU A 86 -22.05 2.95 17.11
N PRO A 87 -22.71 4.07 17.49
CA PRO A 87 -23.84 4.62 16.74
C PRO A 87 -23.43 4.95 15.30
N ASP A 88 -24.29 4.63 14.35
CA ASP A 88 -24.10 4.92 12.92
C ASP A 88 -25.17 5.93 12.48
N ASN A 89 -24.99 7.17 12.91
CA ASN A 89 -25.98 8.23 12.69
C ASN A 89 -25.63 9.16 11.53
N ASN A 90 -24.42 9.06 11.00
CA ASN A 90 -23.93 9.95 9.94
C ASN A 90 -24.02 9.24 8.58
N PRO A 91 -24.53 9.92 7.52
CA PRO A 91 -24.51 9.37 6.19
C PRO A 91 -23.06 9.28 5.68
N ASP A 92 -22.73 8.16 5.04
CA ASP A 92 -21.49 8.04 4.30
C ASP A 92 -21.65 8.70 2.92
N GLU A 93 -21.14 9.93 2.78
CA GLU A 93 -21.23 10.71 1.53
C GLU A 93 -20.09 10.39 0.57
N ILE A 94 -19.03 9.71 1.02
CA ILE A 94 -17.80 9.49 0.25
C ILE A 94 -17.75 8.07 -0.31
N GLY A 95 -18.21 7.09 0.46
CA GLY A 95 -18.27 5.67 0.04
C GLY A 95 -16.89 5.01 -0.10
N ILE A 96 -15.93 5.37 0.77
CA ILE A 96 -14.60 4.72 0.78
C ILE A 96 -14.67 3.49 1.65
N GLU A 97 -14.17 2.37 1.12
CA GLU A 97 -14.09 1.14 1.91
C GLU A 97 -13.21 1.35 3.15
N THR A 98 -13.65 0.79 4.27
CA THR A 98 -12.97 0.94 5.57
C THR A 98 -11.60 0.26 5.59
N ILE A 99 -11.46 -0.85 4.88
CA ILE A 99 -10.18 -1.54 4.67
C ILE A 99 -9.85 -1.47 3.19
N GLN A 100 -8.68 -0.93 2.86
CA GLN A 100 -8.11 -0.98 1.51
C GLN A 100 -6.63 -1.27 1.64
N MET A 101 -6.22 -2.49 1.30
CA MET A 101 -4.85 -2.97 1.39
C MET A 101 -4.38 -3.53 0.05
N MET A 102 -3.09 -3.52 -0.15
CA MET A 102 -2.39 -4.16 -1.25
C MET A 102 -1.41 -5.16 -0.67
N LEU A 103 -1.37 -6.37 -1.20
CA LEU A 103 -0.30 -7.31 -0.90
C LEU A 103 0.89 -6.98 -1.82
N MET A 104 1.93 -6.41 -1.22
CA MET A 104 3.15 -6.03 -1.92
C MET A 104 4.21 -7.11 -1.74
N THR A 105 4.48 -7.85 -2.82
CA THR A 105 5.49 -8.91 -2.87
C THR A 105 6.75 -8.47 -3.60
N LYS A 106 6.69 -7.36 -4.35
CA LYS A 106 7.82 -6.80 -5.10
C LYS A 106 7.81 -5.27 -5.08
N PHE A 107 8.96 -4.67 -4.77
CA PHE A 107 9.11 -3.21 -4.74
C PHE A 107 10.58 -2.80 -4.75
N LEU A 108 10.83 -1.53 -5.05
CA LEU A 108 12.13 -0.89 -4.91
C LEU A 108 12.17 -0.10 -3.60
N MET A 109 13.24 -0.27 -2.85
CA MET A 109 13.56 0.53 -1.67
C MET A 109 14.76 1.42 -1.99
N ILE A 110 14.61 2.73 -1.78
CA ILE A 110 15.68 3.71 -1.91
C ILE A 110 16.08 4.16 -0.52
N ASP A 111 17.34 3.95 -0.16
CA ASP A 111 17.95 4.49 1.06
C ASP A 111 18.66 5.80 0.70
N HIS A 112 18.10 6.93 1.13
CA HIS A 112 18.63 8.26 0.84
C HIS A 112 19.91 8.60 1.61
N VAL A 113 20.20 7.88 2.69
CA VAL A 113 21.43 8.08 3.48
C VAL A 113 22.58 7.27 2.88
N ALA A 114 22.33 6.02 2.53
CA ALA A 114 23.32 5.15 1.91
C ALA A 114 23.44 5.39 0.39
N GLU A 115 22.51 6.18 -0.20
CA GLU A 115 22.42 6.43 -1.65
C GLU A 115 22.32 5.13 -2.47
N THR A 116 21.58 4.15 -1.94
CA THR A 116 21.42 2.83 -2.56
C THR A 116 19.97 2.59 -2.96
N MET A 117 19.79 1.78 -4.00
CA MET A 117 18.49 1.26 -4.43
C MET A 117 18.54 -0.26 -4.39
N THR A 118 17.58 -0.84 -3.67
CA THR A 118 17.46 -2.29 -3.48
C THR A 118 16.13 -2.76 -4.03
N ALA A 119 16.13 -3.80 -4.86
CA ALA A 119 14.92 -4.52 -5.24
C ALA A 119 14.62 -5.56 -4.17
N VAL A 120 13.40 -5.55 -3.63
CA VAL A 120 12.91 -6.51 -2.65
C VAL A 120 11.84 -7.35 -3.33
N ILE A 121 12.03 -8.67 -3.33
CA ILE A 121 11.12 -9.63 -3.94
C ILE A 121 10.81 -10.73 -2.92
N LEU A 122 9.54 -10.97 -2.66
CA LEU A 122 9.06 -12.12 -1.91
C LEU A 122 8.72 -13.23 -2.87
N GLU A 123 9.30 -14.38 -2.65
CA GLU A 123 9.08 -15.61 -3.43
C GLU A 123 9.10 -16.82 -2.52
N ALA A 124 8.70 -17.98 -3.05
CA ALA A 124 8.76 -19.23 -2.33
C ALA A 124 10.20 -19.52 -1.86
N ASP A 125 10.35 -20.04 -0.63
CA ASP A 125 11.65 -20.39 -0.04
C ASP A 125 12.18 -21.74 -0.62
N ASP A 126 12.42 -21.74 -1.92
CA ASP A 126 13.01 -22.86 -2.66
C ASP A 126 14.02 -22.36 -3.72
N ALA A 127 14.69 -23.28 -4.39
CA ALA A 127 15.71 -22.95 -5.39
C ALA A 127 15.12 -22.21 -6.62
N ASP A 128 13.92 -22.59 -7.03
CA ASP A 128 13.24 -21.99 -8.18
C ASP A 128 12.70 -20.60 -7.83
N GLY A 129 12.19 -20.39 -6.62
CA GLY A 129 11.78 -19.08 -6.11
C GLY A 129 12.95 -18.11 -6.05
N LYS A 130 14.11 -18.54 -5.53
CA LYS A 130 15.33 -17.72 -5.52
C LYS A 130 15.77 -17.32 -6.92
N ALA A 131 15.70 -18.23 -7.89
CA ALA A 131 16.07 -17.93 -9.28
C ALA A 131 15.10 -16.93 -9.92
N ARG A 132 13.77 -17.06 -9.66
CA ARG A 132 12.77 -16.10 -10.11
C ARG A 132 12.98 -14.73 -9.49
N ALA A 133 13.19 -14.66 -8.16
CA ALA A 133 13.44 -13.42 -7.45
C ALA A 133 14.66 -12.64 -8.00
N LEU A 134 15.77 -13.32 -8.23
CA LEU A 134 16.96 -12.69 -8.80
C LEU A 134 16.71 -12.13 -10.20
N LYS A 135 16.04 -12.88 -11.06
CA LYS A 135 15.69 -12.44 -12.42
C LYS A 135 14.78 -11.21 -12.39
N GLU A 136 13.75 -11.22 -11.53
CA GLU A 136 12.79 -10.12 -11.39
C GLU A 136 13.51 -8.86 -10.83
N ALA A 137 14.35 -9.03 -9.83
CA ALA A 137 15.15 -7.94 -9.27
C ALA A 137 16.05 -7.27 -10.32
N ASP A 138 16.70 -8.04 -11.17
CA ASP A 138 17.52 -7.50 -12.26
C ASP A 138 16.67 -6.69 -13.25
N VAL A 139 15.49 -7.18 -13.62
CA VAL A 139 14.56 -6.47 -14.51
C VAL A 139 14.14 -5.15 -13.89
N MET A 140 13.68 -5.16 -12.65
CA MET A 140 13.22 -3.96 -11.93
C MET A 140 14.32 -2.89 -11.83
N ILE A 141 15.53 -3.29 -11.48
CA ILE A 141 16.69 -2.38 -11.38
C ILE A 141 17.06 -1.81 -12.75
N GLN A 142 17.03 -2.62 -13.80
CA GLN A 142 17.34 -2.15 -15.16
C GLN A 142 16.29 -1.16 -15.65
N GLU A 143 15.01 -1.41 -15.42
CA GLU A 143 13.93 -0.50 -15.80
C GLU A 143 14.02 0.83 -15.05
N ALA A 144 14.26 0.80 -13.74
CA ALA A 144 14.47 2.00 -12.95
C ALA A 144 15.66 2.84 -13.44
N ARG A 145 16.73 2.19 -13.92
CA ARG A 145 17.90 2.88 -14.51
C ARG A 145 17.62 3.48 -15.88
N LYS A 146 16.83 2.83 -16.73
CA LYS A 146 16.50 3.32 -18.08
C LYS A 146 15.69 4.61 -18.03
N ASN A 147 14.81 4.74 -17.05
CA ASN A 147 13.92 5.89 -16.90
C ASN A 147 14.58 7.08 -16.15
N ARG A 148 15.87 7.02 -15.87
CA ARG A 148 16.64 8.12 -15.29
C ARG A 148 16.75 9.26 -16.31
N GLY A 149 15.89 10.29 -16.18
CA GLY A 149 16.04 11.53 -16.94
C GLY A 149 14.87 11.99 -17.79
N GLN A 150 13.79 11.24 -17.88
CA GLN A 150 12.53 11.78 -18.39
C GLN A 150 11.68 12.26 -17.21
N ALA A 151 12.03 13.43 -16.67
CA ALA A 151 11.07 14.20 -15.89
C ALA A 151 9.93 14.56 -16.85
N SER A 152 8.83 13.81 -16.83
CA SER A 152 7.61 14.28 -17.45
C SER A 152 7.19 15.55 -16.71
N GLU A 153 7.04 16.66 -17.42
CA GLU A 153 6.37 17.83 -16.86
C GLU A 153 4.97 17.39 -16.41
N PHE A 154 4.82 17.20 -15.12
CA PHE A 154 3.51 16.89 -14.55
C PHE A 154 2.70 18.20 -14.54
N GLN A 155 1.86 18.39 -15.55
CA GLN A 155 0.91 19.48 -15.56
C GLN A 155 -0.29 19.12 -14.70
N PHE A 156 -0.37 19.71 -13.53
CA PHE A 156 -1.52 19.59 -12.65
C PHE A 156 -2.68 20.44 -13.20
N HIS A 157 -3.60 19.84 -13.92
CA HIS A 157 -4.85 20.48 -14.28
C HIS A 157 -5.82 20.45 -13.10
N ARG A 158 -5.86 21.55 -12.36
CA ARG A 158 -6.87 21.77 -11.35
C ARG A 158 -8.18 22.09 -12.04
N ASP A 159 -9.09 21.14 -12.14
CA ASP A 159 -10.42 21.32 -12.73
C ASP A 159 -11.42 22.15 -11.90
N GLY A 160 -10.93 22.83 -10.88
CA GLY A 160 -11.66 23.79 -10.06
C GLY A 160 -12.68 23.20 -9.09
N LYS A 161 -12.84 21.89 -9.03
CA LYS A 161 -13.72 21.23 -8.06
C LYS A 161 -12.93 20.91 -6.78
N SER A 162 -12.94 21.83 -5.83
CA SER A 162 -12.47 21.58 -4.47
C SER A 162 -13.60 20.99 -3.62
N PHE A 163 -13.41 19.86 -2.98
CA PHE A 163 -14.36 19.28 -2.03
C PHE A 163 -14.54 20.15 -0.76
N ILE A 164 -13.63 21.08 -0.53
CA ILE A 164 -13.70 22.03 0.60
C ILE A 164 -13.93 23.41 0.03
N SER A 165 -15.06 24.05 0.41
CA SER A 165 -15.31 25.41 -0.03
C SER A 165 -14.19 26.35 0.47
N PRO A 166 -13.81 27.38 -0.29
CA PRO A 166 -12.82 28.37 0.14
C PRO A 166 -13.15 29.03 1.49
N THR A 167 -14.43 29.08 1.86
CA THR A 167 -14.92 29.61 3.12
C THR A 167 -14.67 28.67 4.29
N ALA A 168 -14.84 27.36 4.10
CA ALA A 168 -14.54 26.35 5.12
C ALA A 168 -13.05 26.30 5.46
N TRP A 169 -12.19 26.37 4.45
CA TRP A 169 -10.74 26.47 4.63
C TRP A 169 -10.31 27.67 5.44
N LYS A 170 -10.83 28.88 5.12
CA LYS A 170 -10.51 30.13 5.84
C LYS A 170 -10.94 30.07 7.32
N ASN A 171 -12.03 29.38 7.64
CA ASN A 171 -12.50 29.25 9.01
C ASN A 171 -11.70 28.23 9.83
N THR A 172 -11.15 27.20 9.19
CA THR A 172 -10.30 26.18 9.85
C THR A 172 -8.88 26.73 10.13
N ALA A 173 -8.35 27.59 9.27
CA ALA A 173 -7.03 28.18 9.43
C ALA A 173 -6.96 29.33 10.48
N LYS A 174 -8.11 29.72 11.09
CA LYS A 174 -8.18 30.77 12.13
C LYS A 174 -8.39 30.23 13.55
N ARG A 175 -8.36 28.91 13.75
CA ARG A 175 -8.37 28.26 15.06
C ARG A 175 -6.99 27.66 15.33
#